data_c557f3984ae9df20208375f91df1a62f
#
_entry.id   c557f3984ae9df20208375f91df1a62f
#
_cell.length_a   1.000
_cell.length_b   1.000
_cell.length_c   1.000
_cell.angle_alpha   90.00
_cell.angle_beta   90.00
_cell.angle_gamma   90.00
#
_symmetry.space_group_name_H-M   'P 1'
#
loop_
_entity.id
_entity.type
_entity.pdbx_description
1 polymer ?
#
loop_
_entity_poly.entity_id
_entity_poly.type
_entity_poly.pdbx_seq_one_letter_code
_entity_poly.pdbx_strand_id
1 'polypeptide(L)'
;MEESNIDGMFDLMLVEQQKKEVQRVISCNEKTEQYGLSLTVEDAQELMVYRSDALQEARRIEFGEGILPELIFAFCDSDFINQDNYTETLGQLQELFYMYKNESQDGLTDTELIKFMRIQFDEVCFGDIDYLRETCLERFARAVRAGHQNQMQSRLRDEYVLRETENEYEGLDEETRWEREVYFQKLEDLFG
;
A
#
# COMPACT_ATOMS: atom_id res chain seq x y z
N MET A 1 16.48 44.16 4.49
CA MET A 1 17.28 43.23 5.33
C MET A 1 16.41 42.18 6.06
N GLU A 2 15.08 42.27 6.02
CA GLU A 2 14.17 41.28 6.66
C GLU A 2 13.77 40.11 5.74
N GLU A 3 13.70 40.29 4.42
CA GLU A 3 13.31 39.22 3.47
C GLU A 3 14.32 38.07 3.45
N SER A 4 15.63 38.36 3.55
CA SER A 4 16.68 37.32 3.55
C SER A 4 16.65 36.38 4.78
N ASN A 5 16.01 36.79 5.87
CA ASN A 5 15.94 36.00 7.10
C ASN A 5 14.72 35.04 7.10
N ILE A 6 13.67 35.40 6.36
CA ILE A 6 12.47 34.59 6.21
C ILE A 6 12.76 33.42 5.28
N ASP A 7 13.43 33.64 4.14
CA ASP A 7 13.82 32.58 3.20
C ASP A 7 14.71 31.52 3.85
N GLY A 8 15.71 31.94 4.62
CA GLY A 8 16.58 31.00 5.36
C GLY A 8 15.85 30.20 6.45
N MET A 9 14.79 30.75 7.03
CA MET A 9 13.97 30.02 8.00
C MET A 9 13.04 29.01 7.33
N PHE A 10 12.48 29.31 6.15
CA PHE A 10 11.70 28.37 5.36
C PHE A 10 12.56 27.20 4.86
N ASP A 11 13.77 27.46 4.38
CA ASP A 11 14.69 26.42 3.95
C ASP A 11 15.06 25.46 5.10
N LEU A 12 15.30 25.98 6.29
CA LEU A 12 15.58 25.16 7.46
C LEU A 12 14.37 24.31 7.87
N MET A 13 13.17 24.85 7.80
CA MET A 13 11.94 24.09 8.11
C MET A 13 11.70 22.96 7.10
N LEU A 14 11.95 23.20 5.81
CA LEU A 14 11.83 22.18 4.76
C LEU A 14 12.84 21.04 4.98
N VAL A 15 14.10 21.37 5.29
CA VAL A 15 15.14 20.38 5.58
C VAL A 15 14.80 19.55 6.83
N GLU A 16 14.27 20.18 7.88
CA GLU A 16 13.85 19.46 9.08
C GLU A 16 12.63 18.55 8.81
N GLN A 17 11.69 18.98 7.98
CA GLN A 17 10.55 18.18 7.60
C GLN A 17 10.99 16.96 6.79
N GLN A 18 11.83 17.14 5.78
CA GLN A 18 12.40 16.04 5.00
C GLN A 18 13.13 15.01 5.87
N LYS A 19 13.93 15.48 6.84
CA LYS A 19 14.60 14.58 7.79
C LYS A 19 13.61 13.77 8.62
N LYS A 20 12.51 14.35 9.05
CA LYS A 20 11.47 13.62 9.80
C LYS A 20 10.77 12.58 8.94
N GLU A 21 10.47 12.90 7.68
CA GLU A 21 9.86 11.97 6.73
C GLU A 21 10.79 10.77 6.47
N VAL A 22 12.08 11.02 6.19
CA VAL A 22 13.08 9.96 6.04
C VAL A 22 13.18 9.09 7.29
N GLN A 23 13.21 9.67 8.50
CA GLN A 23 13.25 8.90 9.74
C GLN A 23 12.01 8.01 9.94
N ARG A 24 10.85 8.46 9.52
CA ARG A 24 9.62 7.66 9.59
C ARG A 24 9.65 6.47 8.64
N VAL A 25 10.15 6.67 7.42
CA VAL A 25 10.36 5.59 6.45
C VAL A 25 11.32 4.54 7.03
N ILE A 26 12.45 4.98 7.59
CA ILE A 26 13.43 4.08 8.23
C ILE A 26 12.80 3.36 9.44
N SER A 27 11.93 4.00 10.20
CA SER A 27 11.30 3.36 11.36
C SER A 27 10.41 2.16 10.97
N CYS A 28 10.01 2.05 9.70
CA CYS A 28 9.31 0.87 9.20
C CYS A 28 10.17 -0.40 9.28
N ASN A 29 11.50 -0.27 9.28
CA ASN A 29 12.44 -1.40 9.42
C ASN A 29 12.17 -2.24 10.67
N GLU A 30 11.67 -1.63 11.76
CA GLU A 30 11.29 -2.36 12.98
C GLU A 30 10.34 -3.54 12.73
N LYS A 31 9.52 -3.42 11.66
CA LYS A 31 8.58 -4.49 11.25
C LYS A 31 9.06 -5.28 10.04
N THR A 32 9.78 -4.64 9.11
CA THR A 32 10.14 -5.29 7.84
C THR A 32 11.38 -6.16 7.96
N GLU A 33 12.24 -5.94 8.96
CA GLU A 33 13.42 -6.77 9.23
C GLU A 33 13.10 -8.25 9.49
N GLN A 34 11.93 -8.57 10.02
CA GLN A 34 11.48 -9.96 10.20
C GLN A 34 11.31 -10.69 8.84
N TYR A 35 11.11 -9.96 7.75
CA TYR A 35 11.04 -10.48 6.37
C TYR A 35 12.37 -10.35 5.62
N GLY A 36 13.43 -9.93 6.31
CA GLY A 36 14.76 -9.72 5.72
C GLY A 36 14.88 -8.45 4.89
N LEU A 37 13.97 -7.48 5.08
CA LEU A 37 13.91 -6.22 4.35
C LEU A 37 14.27 -5.05 5.27
N SER A 38 15.16 -4.19 4.78
CA SER A 38 15.55 -2.95 5.47
C SER A 38 15.85 -1.84 4.48
N LEU A 39 15.54 -0.61 4.87
CA LEU A 39 15.83 0.61 4.11
C LEU A 39 16.96 1.37 4.79
N THR A 40 17.94 1.79 4.00
CA THR A 40 18.98 2.73 4.43
C THR A 40 18.45 4.17 4.38
N VAL A 41 19.26 5.13 4.84
CA VAL A 41 18.93 6.56 4.70
C VAL A 41 18.88 6.96 3.22
N GLU A 42 19.77 6.41 2.43
CA GLU A 42 19.85 6.63 0.99
C GLU A 42 18.62 6.10 0.28
N ASP A 43 18.19 4.87 0.60
CA ASP A 43 16.96 4.27 0.06
C ASP A 43 15.73 5.10 0.41
N ALA A 44 15.61 5.52 1.67
CA ALA A 44 14.50 6.35 2.11
C ALA A 44 14.47 7.71 1.39
N GLN A 45 15.63 8.32 1.14
CA GLN A 45 15.73 9.54 0.36
C GLN A 45 15.32 9.32 -1.11
N GLU A 46 15.75 8.23 -1.72
CA GLU A 46 15.36 7.84 -3.08
C GLU A 46 13.85 7.65 -3.17
N LEU A 47 13.23 6.94 -2.22
CA LEU A 47 11.77 6.77 -2.15
C LEU A 47 11.02 8.10 -2.02
N MET A 48 11.58 9.09 -1.34
CA MET A 48 10.98 10.44 -1.28
C MET A 48 11.07 11.17 -2.62
N VAL A 49 12.12 10.93 -3.42
CA VAL A 49 12.21 11.45 -4.80
C VAL A 49 11.14 10.80 -5.67
N TYR A 50 11.04 9.46 -5.68
CA TYR A 50 9.97 8.73 -6.38
C TYR A 50 8.58 9.28 -6.04
N ARG A 51 8.33 9.52 -4.75
CA ARG A 51 7.06 10.12 -4.29
C ARG A 51 6.82 11.50 -4.89
N SER A 52 7.83 12.36 -4.86
CA SER A 52 7.73 13.72 -5.41
C SER A 52 7.39 13.71 -6.89
N ASP A 53 8.08 12.88 -7.65
CA ASP A 53 7.88 12.74 -9.09
C ASP A 53 6.49 12.17 -9.41
N ALA A 54 6.09 11.11 -8.70
CA ALA A 54 4.79 10.49 -8.86
C ALA A 54 3.62 11.46 -8.54
N LEU A 55 3.74 12.27 -7.49
CA LEU A 55 2.77 13.30 -7.14
C LEU A 55 2.69 14.40 -8.20
N GLN A 56 3.84 14.83 -8.72
CA GLN A 56 3.91 15.83 -9.79
C GLN A 56 3.24 15.31 -11.07
N GLU A 57 3.54 14.08 -11.49
CA GLU A 57 2.97 13.46 -12.67
C GLU A 57 1.47 13.25 -12.52
N ALA A 58 1.03 12.76 -11.37
CA ALA A 58 -0.37 12.58 -11.04
C ALA A 58 -1.13 13.89 -10.81
N ARG A 59 -0.43 15.03 -10.73
CA ARG A 59 -0.98 16.36 -10.39
C ARG A 59 -1.72 16.36 -9.05
N ARG A 60 -1.13 15.71 -8.05
CA ARG A 60 -1.67 15.58 -6.71
C ARG A 60 -0.79 16.30 -5.69
N ILE A 61 -1.39 16.65 -4.58
CA ILE A 61 -0.69 17.18 -3.40
C ILE A 61 -1.04 16.26 -2.24
N GLU A 62 -0.03 15.83 -1.52
CA GLU A 62 -0.16 14.99 -0.35
C GLU A 62 0.57 15.65 0.83
N PHE A 63 -0.06 15.61 1.99
CA PHE A 63 0.49 16.18 3.20
C PHE A 63 1.00 15.08 4.14
N GLY A 64 2.05 15.39 4.90
CA GLY A 64 2.63 14.46 5.87
C GLY A 64 3.43 13.34 5.22
N GLU A 65 3.29 12.14 5.76
CA GLU A 65 4.09 10.96 5.38
C GLU A 65 3.66 10.32 4.08
N GLY A 66 2.47 10.65 3.64
CA GLY A 66 1.86 10.04 2.47
C GLY A 66 1.56 8.55 2.66
N ILE A 67 1.40 7.87 1.53
CA ILE A 67 1.04 6.45 1.49
C ILE A 67 2.23 5.50 1.64
N LEU A 68 3.46 6.01 1.67
CA LEU A 68 4.67 5.18 1.62
C LEU A 68 4.76 4.19 2.79
N PRO A 69 4.50 4.57 4.06
CA PRO A 69 4.49 3.61 5.16
C PRO A 69 3.43 2.49 4.98
N GLU A 70 2.25 2.84 4.45
CA GLU A 70 1.20 1.84 4.19
C GLU A 70 1.61 0.87 3.07
N LEU A 71 2.24 1.35 2.01
CA LEU A 71 2.81 0.51 0.95
C LEU A 71 3.90 -0.42 1.50
N ILE A 72 4.84 0.11 2.29
CA ILE A 72 5.90 -0.68 2.93
C ILE A 72 5.29 -1.85 3.71
N PHE A 73 4.32 -1.59 4.58
CA PHE A 73 3.70 -2.64 5.39
C PHE A 73 2.81 -3.60 4.60
N ALA A 74 2.17 -3.12 3.55
CA ALA A 74 1.31 -3.95 2.72
C ALA A 74 2.09 -4.91 1.82
N PHE A 75 3.35 -4.60 1.50
CA PHE A 75 4.13 -5.38 0.53
C PHE A 75 5.35 -6.08 1.13
N CYS A 76 5.69 -5.84 2.41
CA CYS A 76 6.92 -6.39 3.02
C CYS A 76 6.93 -7.92 3.18
N ASP A 77 5.79 -8.58 3.12
CA ASP A 77 5.66 -10.04 3.20
C ASP A 77 5.37 -10.70 1.83
N SER A 78 5.57 -9.96 0.72
CA SER A 78 5.43 -10.51 -0.62
C SER A 78 6.58 -11.43 -0.99
N ASP A 79 6.27 -12.61 -1.53
CA ASP A 79 7.27 -13.56 -2.03
C ASP A 79 8.08 -13.04 -3.22
N PHE A 80 7.61 -11.97 -3.87
CA PHE A 80 8.25 -11.36 -5.04
C PHE A 80 9.15 -10.18 -4.70
N ILE A 81 9.17 -9.76 -3.43
CA ILE A 81 10.01 -8.66 -2.95
C ILE A 81 11.13 -9.23 -2.07
N ASN A 82 12.35 -8.84 -2.39
CA ASN A 82 13.55 -9.16 -1.64
C ASN A 82 14.40 -7.90 -1.48
N GLN A 83 15.48 -7.98 -0.69
CA GLN A 83 16.31 -6.82 -0.39
C GLN A 83 16.89 -6.14 -1.66
N ASP A 84 17.19 -6.92 -2.72
CA ASP A 84 17.83 -6.39 -3.92
C ASP A 84 16.89 -5.53 -4.78
N ASN A 85 15.57 -5.83 -4.77
CA ASN A 85 14.56 -5.11 -5.53
C ASN A 85 13.67 -4.20 -4.68
N TYR A 86 13.87 -4.16 -3.36
CA TYR A 86 12.93 -3.56 -2.42
C TYR A 86 12.67 -2.08 -2.68
N THR A 87 13.72 -1.27 -2.74
CA THR A 87 13.61 0.19 -2.94
C THR A 87 13.01 0.54 -4.30
N GLU A 88 13.47 -0.12 -5.36
CA GLU A 88 12.97 0.09 -6.72
C GLU A 88 11.49 -0.29 -6.83
N THR A 89 11.11 -1.47 -6.32
CA THR A 89 9.71 -1.93 -6.35
C THR A 89 8.80 -1.00 -5.58
N LEU A 90 9.20 -0.54 -4.39
CA LEU A 90 8.42 0.42 -3.61
C LEU A 90 8.25 1.77 -4.34
N GLY A 91 9.30 2.24 -5.03
CA GLY A 91 9.24 3.44 -5.87
C GLY A 91 8.20 3.30 -6.97
N GLN A 92 8.25 2.22 -7.73
CA GLN A 92 7.31 1.92 -8.80
C GLN A 92 5.88 1.71 -8.29
N LEU A 93 5.70 1.08 -7.12
CA LEU A 93 4.39 0.92 -6.49
C LEU A 93 3.78 2.26 -6.08
N GLN A 94 4.57 3.25 -5.66
CA GLN A 94 4.08 4.60 -5.39
C GLN A 94 3.53 5.27 -6.65
N GLU A 95 4.28 5.21 -7.77
CA GLU A 95 3.82 5.73 -9.05
C GLU A 95 2.48 5.09 -9.44
N LEU A 96 2.42 3.76 -9.40
CA LEU A 96 1.23 3.01 -9.74
C LEU A 96 0.04 3.35 -8.82
N PHE A 97 0.28 3.51 -7.52
CA PHE A 97 -0.78 3.90 -6.60
C PHE A 97 -1.49 5.18 -7.05
N TYR A 98 -0.75 6.22 -7.40
CA TYR A 98 -1.36 7.47 -7.85
C TYR A 98 -2.02 7.36 -9.22
N MET A 99 -1.50 6.51 -10.12
CA MET A 99 -2.18 6.19 -11.39
C MET A 99 -3.54 5.52 -11.13
N TYR A 100 -3.59 4.47 -10.31
CA TYR A 100 -4.82 3.80 -9.91
C TYR A 100 -5.77 4.73 -9.17
N LYS A 101 -5.24 5.61 -8.31
CA LYS A 101 -6.01 6.60 -7.57
C LYS A 101 -6.72 7.58 -8.51
N ASN A 102 -6.02 8.04 -9.54
CA ASN A 102 -6.59 8.91 -10.58
C ASN A 102 -7.66 8.18 -11.39
N GLU A 103 -7.42 6.95 -11.84
CA GLU A 103 -8.40 6.15 -12.57
C GLU A 103 -9.64 5.82 -11.73
N SER A 104 -9.51 5.66 -10.43
CA SER A 104 -10.64 5.45 -9.51
C SER A 104 -11.43 6.73 -9.22
N GLN A 105 -10.93 7.90 -9.64
CA GLN A 105 -11.52 9.22 -9.35
C GLN A 105 -11.77 9.39 -7.84
N ASP A 106 -10.82 8.94 -7.01
CA ASP A 106 -10.90 8.92 -5.54
C ASP A 106 -12.10 8.12 -4.97
N GLY A 107 -12.68 7.24 -5.77
CA GLY A 107 -13.80 6.39 -5.36
C GLY A 107 -13.42 5.25 -4.42
N LEU A 108 -12.11 4.95 -4.29
CA LEU A 108 -11.57 3.98 -3.33
C LEU A 108 -10.73 4.72 -2.28
N THR A 109 -10.78 4.25 -1.04
CA THR A 109 -9.86 4.69 0.01
C THR A 109 -8.44 4.22 -0.31
N ASP A 110 -7.44 4.85 0.28
CA ASP A 110 -6.03 4.48 0.06
C ASP A 110 -5.78 3.03 0.47
N THR A 111 -6.29 2.62 1.61
CA THR A 111 -6.18 1.24 2.11
C THR A 111 -6.85 0.22 1.18
N GLU A 112 -8.06 0.51 0.65
CA GLU A 112 -8.73 -0.38 -0.31
C GLU A 112 -7.93 -0.50 -1.60
N LEU A 113 -7.35 0.60 -2.07
CA LEU A 113 -6.56 0.62 -3.30
C LEU A 113 -5.24 -0.13 -3.13
N ILE A 114 -4.53 0.08 -2.03
CA ILE A 114 -3.29 -0.64 -1.70
C ILE A 114 -3.56 -2.15 -1.60
N LYS A 115 -4.64 -2.57 -0.95
CA LYS A 115 -5.04 -3.99 -0.88
C LYS A 115 -5.32 -4.56 -2.28
N PHE A 116 -6.07 -3.84 -3.10
CA PHE A 116 -6.32 -4.24 -4.48
C PHE A 116 -5.01 -4.43 -5.25
N MET A 117 -4.11 -3.46 -5.19
CA MET A 117 -2.80 -3.52 -5.85
C MET A 117 -1.99 -4.72 -5.34
N ARG A 118 -1.98 -4.96 -4.03
CA ARG A 118 -1.28 -6.09 -3.43
C ARG A 118 -1.79 -7.43 -3.97
N ILE A 119 -3.09 -7.64 -4.01
CA ILE A 119 -3.70 -8.85 -4.56
C ILE A 119 -3.33 -9.01 -6.05
N GLN A 120 -3.42 -7.93 -6.83
CA GLN A 120 -3.04 -8.00 -8.24
C GLN A 120 -1.56 -8.33 -8.41
N PHE A 121 -0.67 -7.71 -7.63
CA PHE A 121 0.76 -7.92 -7.68
C PHE A 121 1.14 -9.37 -7.38
N ASP A 122 0.59 -9.96 -6.33
CA ASP A 122 0.93 -11.32 -5.92
C ASP A 122 0.24 -12.39 -6.75
N GLU A 123 -1.07 -12.29 -6.95
CA GLU A 123 -1.90 -13.40 -7.44
C GLU A 123 -2.12 -13.38 -8.95
N VAL A 124 -1.98 -12.19 -9.57
CA VAL A 124 -2.23 -12.02 -11.01
C VAL A 124 -0.95 -11.72 -11.78
N CYS A 125 -0.13 -10.84 -11.22
CA CYS A 125 1.11 -10.39 -11.87
C CYS A 125 2.33 -11.22 -11.47
N PHE A 126 2.26 -11.97 -10.36
CA PHE A 126 3.39 -12.75 -9.84
C PHE A 126 4.67 -11.91 -9.71
N GLY A 127 4.52 -10.69 -9.18
CA GLY A 127 5.61 -9.74 -8.97
C GLY A 127 6.00 -8.91 -10.20
N ASP A 128 5.35 -9.09 -11.35
CA ASP A 128 5.62 -8.33 -12.57
C ASP A 128 4.95 -6.95 -12.49
N ILE A 129 5.77 -5.93 -12.29
CA ILE A 129 5.33 -4.55 -12.12
C ILE A 129 4.82 -3.94 -13.44
N ASP A 130 5.39 -4.33 -14.57
CA ASP A 130 4.95 -3.85 -15.88
C ASP A 130 3.58 -4.42 -16.23
N TYR A 131 3.33 -5.68 -15.89
CA TYR A 131 1.99 -6.26 -16.04
C TYR A 131 0.95 -5.56 -15.16
N LEU A 132 1.32 -5.19 -13.93
CA LEU A 132 0.49 -4.42 -13.01
C LEU A 132 0.19 -3.02 -13.60
N ARG A 133 1.21 -2.38 -14.18
CA ARG A 133 1.13 -1.04 -14.78
C ARG A 133 0.24 -1.01 -16.02
N GLU A 134 0.44 -1.93 -16.93
CA GLU A 134 -0.23 -1.91 -18.24
C GLU A 134 -1.58 -2.64 -18.19
N THR A 135 -1.54 -3.96 -17.97
CA THR A 135 -2.72 -4.80 -18.14
C THR A 135 -3.72 -4.66 -17.00
N CYS A 136 -3.24 -4.68 -15.75
CA CYS A 136 -4.14 -4.61 -14.60
C CYS A 136 -4.73 -3.21 -14.44
N LEU A 137 -3.94 -2.15 -14.64
CA LEU A 137 -4.41 -0.77 -14.58
C LEU A 137 -5.48 -0.51 -15.66
N GLU A 138 -5.27 -0.97 -16.91
CA GLU A 138 -6.24 -0.79 -17.97
C GLU A 138 -7.57 -1.51 -17.67
N ARG A 139 -7.51 -2.73 -17.14
CA ARG A 139 -8.70 -3.48 -16.73
C ARG A 139 -9.43 -2.78 -15.59
N PHE A 140 -8.69 -2.30 -14.59
CA PHE A 140 -9.22 -1.53 -13.49
C PHE A 140 -9.93 -0.26 -13.96
N ALA A 141 -9.28 0.55 -14.79
CA ALA A 141 -9.84 1.77 -15.36
C ALA A 141 -11.13 1.52 -16.15
N ARG A 142 -11.16 0.43 -16.94
CA ARG A 142 -12.37 0.00 -17.65
C ARG A 142 -13.50 -0.38 -16.69
N ALA A 143 -13.20 -1.11 -15.62
CA ALA A 143 -14.19 -1.51 -14.64
C ALA A 143 -14.77 -0.31 -13.88
N VAL A 144 -13.93 0.65 -13.52
CA VAL A 144 -14.36 1.90 -12.88
C VAL A 144 -15.29 2.69 -13.79
N ARG A 145 -14.91 2.89 -15.05
CA ARG A 145 -15.73 3.60 -16.05
C ARG A 145 -17.07 2.90 -16.32
N ALA A 146 -17.13 1.58 -16.18
CA ALA A 146 -18.36 0.80 -16.30
C ALA A 146 -19.24 0.81 -15.02
N GLY A 147 -18.83 1.53 -13.97
CA GLY A 147 -19.58 1.66 -12.72
C GLY A 147 -19.47 0.45 -11.78
N HIS A 148 -18.45 -0.40 -11.94
CA HIS A 148 -18.24 -1.58 -11.11
C HIS A 148 -17.52 -1.30 -9.78
N GLN A 149 -17.31 -0.04 -9.40
CA GLN A 149 -16.63 0.34 -8.15
C GLN A 149 -17.24 -0.32 -6.91
N ASN A 150 -18.57 -0.31 -6.79
CA ASN A 150 -19.26 -0.91 -5.65
C ASN A 150 -19.05 -2.42 -5.54
N GLN A 151 -18.92 -3.11 -6.68
CA GLN A 151 -18.65 -4.55 -6.71
C GLN A 151 -17.19 -4.85 -6.33
N MET A 152 -16.25 -3.99 -6.71
CA MET A 152 -14.85 -4.10 -6.29
C MET A 152 -14.70 -3.90 -4.79
N GLN A 153 -15.35 -2.88 -4.22
CA GLN A 153 -15.35 -2.63 -2.78
C GLN A 153 -15.96 -3.79 -1.99
N SER A 154 -17.04 -4.40 -2.48
CA SER A 154 -17.65 -5.55 -1.84
C SER A 154 -16.71 -6.76 -1.84
N ARG A 155 -16.11 -7.09 -2.99
CA ARG A 155 -15.15 -8.19 -3.10
C ARG A 155 -13.91 -8.01 -2.23
N LEU A 156 -13.34 -6.79 -2.20
CA LEU A 156 -12.18 -6.49 -1.34
C LEU A 156 -12.51 -6.63 0.15
N ARG A 157 -13.74 -6.28 0.56
CA ARG A 157 -14.22 -6.50 1.93
C ARG A 157 -14.37 -7.99 2.24
N ASP A 158 -14.99 -8.74 1.33
CA ASP A 158 -15.24 -10.17 1.51
C ASP A 158 -13.91 -10.94 1.59
N GLU A 159 -12.95 -10.62 0.72
CA GLU A 159 -11.61 -11.22 0.75
C GLU A 159 -10.80 -10.84 2.00
N TYR A 160 -10.97 -9.60 2.50
CA TYR A 160 -10.33 -9.17 3.74
C TYR A 160 -10.85 -9.94 4.95
N VAL A 161 -12.16 -10.10 5.04
CA VAL A 161 -12.81 -10.88 6.11
C VAL A 161 -12.33 -12.33 6.08
N LEU A 162 -12.21 -12.93 4.89
CA LEU A 162 -11.72 -14.29 4.72
C LEU A 162 -10.26 -14.43 5.17
N ARG A 163 -9.36 -13.52 4.77
CA ARG A 163 -7.93 -13.56 5.19
C ARG A 163 -7.71 -13.25 6.65
N GLU A 164 -8.46 -12.31 7.24
CA GLU A 164 -8.40 -12.10 8.70
C GLU A 164 -8.86 -13.34 9.47
N THR A 165 -9.91 -14.01 8.98
CA THR A 165 -10.36 -15.28 9.58
C THR A 165 -9.34 -16.38 9.40
N GLU A 166 -8.69 -16.54 8.24
CA GLU A 166 -7.65 -17.54 8.02
C GLU A 166 -6.43 -17.31 8.92
N ASN A 167 -5.92 -16.08 9.02
CA ASN A 167 -4.81 -15.74 9.91
C ASN A 167 -5.16 -15.90 11.40
N GLU A 168 -6.40 -15.64 11.80
CA GLU A 168 -6.88 -15.95 13.15
C GLU A 168 -6.99 -17.46 13.40
N TYR A 169 -7.26 -18.26 12.34
CA TYR A 169 -7.35 -19.73 12.44
C TYR A 169 -5.98 -20.41 12.57
N GLU A 170 -4.93 -19.89 11.96
CA GLU A 170 -3.58 -20.48 12.05
C GLU A 170 -2.98 -20.43 13.45
N GLY A 171 -3.41 -19.50 14.30
CA GLY A 171 -2.96 -19.37 15.69
C GLY A 171 -3.81 -20.08 16.74
N LEU A 172 -4.92 -20.72 16.35
CA LEU A 172 -5.85 -21.36 17.29
C LEU A 172 -5.52 -22.85 17.48
N ASP A 173 -5.71 -23.34 18.71
CA ASP A 173 -5.72 -24.79 18.94
C ASP A 173 -6.93 -25.47 18.26
N GLU A 174 -6.85 -26.80 18.11
CA GLU A 174 -7.88 -27.58 17.39
C GLU A 174 -9.29 -27.45 18.00
N GLU A 175 -9.39 -27.29 19.32
CA GLU A 175 -10.66 -27.19 20.04
C GLU A 175 -11.34 -25.84 19.78
N THR A 176 -10.57 -24.75 19.83
CA THR A 176 -11.05 -23.40 19.53
C THR A 176 -11.41 -23.22 18.06
N ARG A 177 -10.66 -23.87 17.15
CA ARG A 177 -10.97 -23.89 15.71
C ARG A 177 -12.31 -24.59 15.45
N TRP A 178 -12.55 -25.74 16.06
CA TRP A 178 -13.79 -26.49 15.93
C TRP A 178 -15.01 -25.73 16.48
N GLU A 179 -14.87 -25.06 17.64
CA GLU A 179 -15.95 -24.25 18.21
C GLU A 179 -16.35 -23.09 17.30
N ARG A 180 -15.40 -22.42 16.66
CA ARG A 180 -15.66 -21.36 15.69
C ARG A 180 -16.34 -21.89 14.43
N GLU A 181 -15.88 -23.00 13.87
CA GLU A 181 -16.53 -23.61 12.70
C GLU A 181 -18.00 -23.96 12.97
N VAL A 182 -18.27 -24.55 14.13
CA VAL A 182 -19.65 -24.83 14.55
C VAL A 182 -20.49 -23.55 14.75
N TYR A 183 -19.88 -22.48 15.21
CA TYR A 183 -20.55 -21.19 15.38
C TYR A 183 -20.90 -20.57 14.01
N PHE A 184 -19.98 -20.56 13.06
CA PHE A 184 -20.23 -20.04 11.72
C PHE A 184 -21.26 -20.87 10.96
N GLN A 185 -21.20 -22.19 11.06
CA GLN A 185 -22.22 -23.08 10.47
C GLN A 185 -23.62 -22.78 10.99
N LYS A 186 -23.75 -22.50 12.30
CA LYS A 186 -25.02 -22.09 12.90
C LYS A 186 -25.52 -20.72 12.44
N LEU A 187 -24.59 -19.80 12.14
CA LEU A 187 -24.97 -18.48 11.58
C LEU A 187 -25.44 -18.62 10.13
N GLU A 188 -24.80 -19.44 9.32
CA GLU A 188 -25.25 -19.73 7.95
C GLU A 188 -26.63 -20.38 7.93
N ASP A 189 -26.91 -21.33 8.83
CA ASP A 189 -28.21 -21.98 8.96
C ASP A 189 -29.33 -21.04 9.44
N LEU A 190 -28.97 -19.91 10.11
CA LEU A 190 -29.94 -18.93 10.62
C LEU A 190 -30.21 -17.78 9.64
N PHE A 191 -29.31 -17.50 8.71
CA PHE A 191 -29.39 -16.35 7.80
C PHE A 191 -29.34 -16.71 6.30
N GLY A 192 -29.16 -17.98 5.96
CA GLY A 192 -29.25 -18.58 4.60
C GLY A 192 -30.66 -19.09 4.30
#